data_bea2d289498eb8c6bb5623def7aa4d8b
#
_entry.id   bea2d289498eb8c6bb5623def7aa4d8b
#
_cell.length_a   1.000
_cell.length_b   1.000
_cell.length_c   1.000
_cell.angle_alpha   90.00
_cell.angle_beta   90.00
_cell.angle_gamma   90.00
#
_symmetry.space_group_name_H-M   'P 1'
#
loop_
_entity.id
_entity.type
_entity.pdbx_description
1 polymer ?
#
loop_
_entity_poly.entity_id
_entity_poly.type
_entity_poly.pdbx_seq_one_letter_code
_entity_poly.pdbx_strand_id
1 'polypeptide(L)'
;MEKREAEMKELVIEMDKKMSARSFKYFFETVLGFDYAYHHGMWDKGLTDNRYYCVKASRDHGKSVFFMSYALWLAAFNPGKHIMIFSHSLEQTLEHMRFIRGNIDTSPCLQELKPGGIPWRKTYFEFTNGSRIMAKSVGGGTRGFHPDIVLCDDILWGTTGSELQRAADWFYGVLLPVLHHTGRLMMVGTPFSYNDLYAQLEKTETFQVETYPAIDKEGEALWPERWSLEALDQRRMSMPAIQFTREYLCEPIHDVASMFPMELLEKARDHDLKILDHAERDFNEE
;
A
#
# COMPACT_ATOMS: atom_id res chain seq x y z
N MET A 1 -15.62 -28.36 -35.61
CA MET A 1 -15.09 -27.02 -35.24
C MET A 1 -15.17 -26.80 -33.74
N GLU A 2 -16.29 -26.95 -33.09
CA GLU A 2 -16.50 -26.69 -31.64
C GLU A 2 -15.55 -27.48 -30.72
N LYS A 3 -15.32 -28.79 -30.99
CA LYS A 3 -14.42 -29.61 -30.17
C LYS A 3 -12.96 -29.10 -30.20
N ARG A 4 -12.49 -28.69 -31.39
CA ARG A 4 -11.11 -28.14 -31.55
C ARG A 4 -10.97 -26.77 -30.90
N GLU A 5 -12.02 -25.98 -30.89
CA GLU A 5 -12.06 -24.69 -30.22
C GLU A 5 -12.06 -24.84 -28.68
N ALA A 6 -12.80 -25.81 -28.15
CA ALA A 6 -12.77 -26.13 -26.71
C ALA A 6 -11.39 -26.62 -26.25
N GLU A 7 -10.77 -27.55 -27.02
CA GLU A 7 -9.40 -28.03 -26.74
C GLU A 7 -8.37 -26.90 -26.77
N MET A 8 -8.51 -25.94 -27.69
CA MET A 8 -7.63 -24.78 -27.78
C MET A 8 -7.79 -23.85 -26.56
N LYS A 9 -9.02 -23.59 -26.12
CA LYS A 9 -9.29 -22.79 -24.91
C LYS A 9 -8.69 -23.43 -23.66
N GLU A 10 -8.81 -24.74 -23.52
CA GLU A 10 -8.24 -25.48 -22.39
C GLU A 10 -6.71 -25.40 -22.37
N LEU A 11 -6.07 -25.52 -23.55
CA LEU A 11 -4.64 -25.34 -23.70
C LEU A 11 -4.16 -23.93 -23.30
N VAL A 12 -4.89 -22.90 -23.69
CA VAL A 12 -4.58 -21.52 -23.32
C VAL A 12 -4.67 -21.34 -21.79
N ILE A 13 -5.72 -21.84 -21.14
CA ILE A 13 -5.88 -21.79 -19.69
C ILE A 13 -4.72 -22.47 -18.98
N GLU A 14 -4.30 -23.65 -19.44
CA GLU A 14 -3.16 -24.36 -18.86
C GLU A 14 -1.83 -23.62 -19.07
N MET A 15 -1.65 -22.99 -20.22
CA MET A 15 -0.49 -22.13 -20.47
C MET A 15 -0.48 -20.93 -19.53
N ASP A 16 -1.62 -20.22 -19.39
CA ASP A 16 -1.75 -19.08 -18.51
C ASP A 16 -1.44 -19.44 -17.05
N LYS A 17 -1.91 -20.59 -16.58
CA LYS A 17 -1.57 -21.10 -15.23
C LYS A 17 -0.08 -21.30 -15.07
N LYS A 18 0.58 -21.96 -16.02
CA LYS A 18 2.02 -22.26 -15.98
C LYS A 18 2.89 -21.00 -16.04
N MET A 19 2.52 -20.06 -16.90
CA MET A 19 3.25 -18.79 -17.03
C MET A 19 3.03 -17.90 -15.80
N SER A 20 1.80 -17.82 -15.30
CA SER A 20 1.46 -17.07 -14.09
C SER A 20 2.18 -17.63 -12.85
N ALA A 21 2.32 -18.94 -12.71
CA ALA A 21 3.06 -19.53 -11.61
C ALA A 21 4.53 -19.12 -11.56
N ARG A 22 5.09 -18.70 -12.71
CA ARG A 22 6.51 -18.28 -12.85
C ARG A 22 6.72 -16.78 -12.86
N SER A 23 5.66 -16.00 -13.16
CA SER A 23 5.78 -14.56 -13.38
C SER A 23 4.53 -13.83 -12.90
N PHE A 24 4.70 -13.02 -11.87
CA PHE A 24 3.64 -12.11 -11.44
C PHE A 24 3.31 -11.08 -12.54
N LYS A 25 4.32 -10.56 -13.24
CA LYS A 25 4.10 -9.66 -14.38
C LYS A 25 3.16 -10.28 -15.41
N TYR A 26 3.41 -11.52 -15.83
CA TYR A 26 2.53 -12.22 -16.79
C TYR A 26 1.09 -12.34 -16.26
N PHE A 27 0.94 -12.71 -15.00
CA PHE A 27 -0.36 -12.79 -14.34
C PHE A 27 -1.08 -11.45 -14.36
N PHE A 28 -0.40 -10.38 -13.99
CA PHE A 28 -0.96 -9.04 -13.90
C PHE A 28 -1.39 -8.48 -15.27
N GLU A 29 -0.53 -8.62 -16.30
CA GLU A 29 -0.79 -8.11 -17.66
C GLU A 29 -1.74 -9.01 -18.45
N THR A 30 -1.46 -10.30 -18.49
CA THR A 30 -2.14 -11.22 -19.42
C THR A 30 -3.43 -11.79 -18.83
N VAL A 31 -3.38 -12.21 -17.56
CA VAL A 31 -4.53 -12.89 -16.93
C VAL A 31 -5.50 -11.89 -16.33
N LEU A 32 -5.01 -10.82 -15.70
CA LEU A 32 -5.87 -9.79 -15.09
C LEU A 32 -6.15 -8.61 -16.01
N GLY A 33 -5.35 -8.40 -17.06
CA GLY A 33 -5.56 -7.35 -18.06
C GLY A 33 -5.19 -5.95 -17.58
N PHE A 34 -4.25 -5.81 -16.64
CA PHE A 34 -3.81 -4.51 -16.13
C PHE A 34 -2.50 -4.06 -16.78
N ASP A 35 -2.34 -2.74 -16.93
CA ASP A 35 -1.10 -2.15 -17.41
C ASP A 35 0.02 -2.29 -16.39
N TYR A 36 1.17 -2.84 -16.82
CA TYR A 36 2.35 -3.01 -15.98
C TYR A 36 3.40 -1.94 -16.30
N ALA A 37 3.36 -0.85 -15.56
CA ALA A 37 4.29 0.26 -15.72
C ALA A 37 5.69 -0.05 -15.14
N TYR A 38 6.66 0.81 -15.45
CA TYR A 38 8.05 0.67 -14.96
C TYR A 38 8.13 0.55 -13.43
N HIS A 39 7.44 1.41 -12.71
CA HIS A 39 7.43 1.38 -11.24
C HIS A 39 6.80 0.08 -10.66
N HIS A 40 5.85 -0.53 -11.36
CA HIS A 40 5.32 -1.85 -10.98
C HIS A 40 6.42 -2.92 -11.02
N GLY A 41 7.35 -2.83 -11.98
CA GLY A 41 8.52 -3.71 -12.05
C GLY A 41 9.48 -3.52 -10.87
N MET A 42 9.65 -2.29 -10.43
CA MET A 42 10.45 -1.98 -9.23
C MET A 42 9.78 -2.53 -7.96
N TRP A 43 8.46 -2.36 -7.83
CA TRP A 43 7.72 -2.92 -6.70
C TRP A 43 7.74 -4.44 -6.68
N ASP A 44 7.56 -5.11 -7.83
CA ASP A 44 7.65 -6.58 -7.94
C ASP A 44 9.01 -7.08 -7.48
N LYS A 45 10.08 -6.42 -7.93
CA LYS A 45 11.44 -6.71 -7.48
C LYS A 45 11.60 -6.49 -5.97
N GLY A 46 11.16 -5.35 -5.44
CA GLY A 46 11.22 -5.04 -4.01
C GLY A 46 10.43 -6.04 -3.17
N LEU A 47 9.23 -6.43 -3.63
CA LEU A 47 8.42 -7.46 -3.00
C LEU A 47 9.08 -8.84 -3.04
N THR A 48 9.86 -9.15 -4.04
CA THR A 48 10.58 -10.44 -4.16
C THR A 48 11.81 -10.47 -3.26
N ASP A 49 12.60 -9.41 -3.27
CA ASP A 49 13.92 -9.36 -2.65
C ASP A 49 13.88 -9.11 -1.15
N ASN A 50 12.81 -8.44 -0.65
CA ASN A 50 12.76 -8.01 0.74
C ASN A 50 11.69 -8.75 1.55
N ARG A 51 12.02 -9.06 2.80
CA ARG A 51 11.07 -9.63 3.75
C ARG A 51 10.10 -8.58 4.29
N TYR A 52 10.59 -7.39 4.56
CA TYR A 52 9.84 -6.23 5.00
C TYR A 52 10.04 -5.12 3.99
N TYR A 53 8.99 -4.82 3.25
CA TYR A 53 9.03 -3.86 2.16
C TYR A 53 7.91 -2.84 2.28
N CYS A 54 8.25 -1.57 2.14
CA CYS A 54 7.32 -0.46 2.23
C CYS A 54 7.45 0.46 1.02
N VAL A 55 6.35 0.67 0.33
CA VAL A 55 6.25 1.56 -0.84
C VAL A 55 5.47 2.81 -0.45
N LYS A 56 6.11 3.95 -0.49
CA LYS A 56 5.45 5.26 -0.50
C LYS A 56 5.28 5.67 -1.96
N ALA A 57 4.05 5.77 -2.43
CA ALA A 57 3.83 6.11 -3.83
C ALA A 57 2.66 7.09 -4.00
N SER A 58 2.72 7.85 -5.08
CA SER A 58 1.74 8.86 -5.39
C SER A 58 0.34 8.29 -5.59
N ARG A 59 -0.66 9.13 -5.39
CA ARG A 59 -2.05 8.79 -5.61
C ARG A 59 -2.31 8.42 -7.08
N ASP A 60 -3.24 7.50 -7.33
CA ASP A 60 -3.71 7.06 -8.66
C ASP A 60 -2.64 6.37 -9.54
N HIS A 61 -1.53 5.92 -8.96
CA HIS A 61 -0.48 5.16 -9.63
C HIS A 61 -0.58 3.63 -9.45
N GLY A 62 -1.79 3.11 -9.25
CA GLY A 62 -2.05 1.67 -9.29
C GLY A 62 -1.72 0.90 -8.00
N LYS A 63 -1.36 1.57 -6.89
CA LYS A 63 -0.96 0.93 -5.62
C LYS A 63 -1.86 -0.25 -5.22
N SER A 64 -3.11 0.05 -4.91
CA SER A 64 -4.05 -0.95 -4.38
C SER A 64 -4.32 -2.07 -5.38
N VAL A 65 -4.47 -1.74 -6.68
CA VAL A 65 -4.65 -2.73 -7.75
C VAL A 65 -3.47 -3.68 -7.81
N PHE A 66 -2.24 -3.15 -7.80
CA PHE A 66 -1.04 -3.95 -7.86
C PHE A 66 -0.88 -4.86 -6.65
N PHE A 67 -1.02 -4.32 -5.43
CA PHE A 67 -0.83 -5.09 -4.20
C PHE A 67 -1.94 -6.12 -3.98
N MET A 68 -3.19 -5.82 -4.35
CA MET A 68 -4.28 -6.81 -4.26
C MET A 68 -4.15 -7.90 -5.32
N SER A 69 -3.66 -7.57 -6.51
CA SER A 69 -3.29 -8.56 -7.54
C SER A 69 -2.15 -9.45 -7.09
N TYR A 70 -1.16 -8.88 -6.40
CA TYR A 70 -0.05 -9.64 -5.83
C TYR A 70 -0.52 -10.59 -4.71
N ALA A 71 -1.44 -10.17 -3.85
CA ALA A 71 -2.06 -11.03 -2.85
C ALA A 71 -2.79 -12.21 -3.50
N LEU A 72 -3.57 -11.94 -4.55
CA LEU A 72 -4.29 -12.97 -5.30
C LEU A 72 -3.31 -13.94 -5.98
N TRP A 73 -2.25 -13.42 -6.60
CA TRP A 73 -1.20 -14.24 -7.21
C TRP A 73 -0.52 -15.17 -6.21
N LEU A 74 -0.16 -14.63 -5.05
CA LEU A 74 0.45 -15.43 -3.98
C LEU A 74 -0.50 -16.54 -3.52
N ALA A 75 -1.79 -16.24 -3.32
CA ALA A 75 -2.78 -17.24 -2.92
C ALA A 75 -3.02 -18.30 -4.00
N ALA A 76 -3.01 -17.90 -5.27
CA ALA A 76 -3.29 -18.80 -6.39
C ALA A 76 -2.16 -19.77 -6.65
N PHE A 77 -0.91 -19.28 -6.67
CA PHE A 77 0.25 -20.01 -7.15
C PHE A 77 1.23 -20.47 -6.06
N ASN A 78 0.94 -20.16 -4.79
CA ASN A 78 1.70 -20.68 -3.64
C ASN A 78 0.74 -21.39 -2.67
N PRO A 79 0.44 -22.66 -2.87
CA PRO A 79 -0.55 -23.41 -2.08
C PRO A 79 -0.29 -23.34 -0.58
N GLY A 80 -1.38 -23.30 0.21
CA GLY A 80 -1.34 -23.29 1.67
C GLY A 80 -0.94 -21.98 2.33
N LYS A 81 -0.77 -20.88 1.57
CA LYS A 81 -0.38 -19.59 2.15
C LYS A 81 -1.53 -18.89 2.85
N HIS A 82 -1.25 -18.38 4.04
CA HIS A 82 -2.17 -17.53 4.80
C HIS A 82 -1.78 -16.06 4.62
N ILE A 83 -2.65 -15.30 3.97
CA ILE A 83 -2.44 -13.90 3.62
C ILE A 83 -3.41 -13.03 4.42
N MET A 84 -2.91 -11.99 5.04
CA MET A 84 -3.71 -11.01 5.77
C MET A 84 -3.57 -9.65 5.13
N ILE A 85 -4.70 -9.02 4.81
CA ILE A 85 -4.75 -7.68 4.21
C ILE A 85 -5.30 -6.71 5.26
N PHE A 86 -4.62 -5.59 5.44
CA PHE A 86 -5.08 -4.50 6.30
C PHE A 86 -5.27 -3.22 5.52
N SER A 87 -6.35 -2.51 5.84
CA SER A 87 -6.66 -1.18 5.32
C SER A 87 -7.13 -0.29 6.47
N HIS A 88 -7.16 1.03 6.27
CA HIS A 88 -7.57 1.92 7.35
C HIS A 88 -9.05 1.76 7.73
N SER A 89 -9.93 1.40 6.80
CA SER A 89 -11.38 1.28 7.04
C SER A 89 -11.96 -0.07 6.60
N LEU A 90 -13.12 -0.43 7.17
CA LEU A 90 -13.85 -1.61 6.75
C LEU A 90 -14.35 -1.48 5.30
N GLU A 91 -14.73 -0.30 4.87
CA GLU A 91 -15.20 -0.05 3.51
C GLU A 91 -14.11 -0.36 2.48
N GLN A 92 -12.90 0.18 2.67
CA GLN A 92 -11.75 -0.11 1.83
C GLN A 92 -11.39 -1.61 1.86
N THR A 93 -11.45 -2.23 3.05
CA THR A 93 -11.25 -3.67 3.20
C THR A 93 -12.22 -4.47 2.33
N LEU A 94 -13.50 -4.10 2.30
CA LEU A 94 -14.51 -4.76 1.49
C LEU A 94 -14.30 -4.52 -0.01
N GLU A 95 -13.83 -3.34 -0.42
CA GLU A 95 -13.47 -3.05 -1.81
C GLU A 95 -12.32 -3.94 -2.28
N HIS A 96 -11.29 -4.13 -1.49
CA HIS A 96 -10.19 -5.04 -1.81
C HIS A 96 -10.67 -6.48 -2.01
N MET A 97 -11.55 -6.96 -1.12
CA MET A 97 -12.10 -8.31 -1.27
C MET A 97 -13.03 -8.44 -2.48
N ARG A 98 -13.81 -7.40 -2.82
CA ARG A 98 -14.60 -7.39 -4.06
C ARG A 98 -13.72 -7.41 -5.31
N PHE A 99 -12.64 -6.64 -5.30
CA PHE A 99 -11.64 -6.64 -6.38
C PHE A 99 -11.04 -8.05 -6.59
N ILE A 100 -10.56 -8.67 -5.53
CA ILE A 100 -9.98 -10.02 -5.59
C ILE A 100 -11.03 -11.03 -6.10
N ARG A 101 -12.25 -10.99 -5.56
CA ARG A 101 -13.34 -11.87 -5.97
C ARG A 101 -13.72 -11.67 -7.44
N GLY A 102 -13.85 -10.43 -7.87
CA GLY A 102 -14.20 -10.11 -9.26
C GLY A 102 -13.20 -10.70 -10.26
N ASN A 103 -11.91 -10.59 -9.96
CA ASN A 103 -10.85 -11.17 -10.81
C ASN A 103 -10.89 -12.71 -10.83
N ILE A 104 -11.21 -13.35 -9.70
CA ILE A 104 -11.40 -14.81 -9.69
C ILE A 104 -12.67 -15.20 -10.49
N ASP A 105 -13.75 -14.43 -10.35
CA ASP A 105 -15.01 -14.73 -11.02
C ASP A 105 -14.92 -14.59 -12.54
N THR A 106 -14.06 -13.73 -13.05
CA THR A 106 -13.89 -13.45 -14.48
C THR A 106 -12.79 -14.22 -15.16
N SER A 107 -11.75 -14.67 -14.39
CA SER A 107 -10.58 -15.34 -14.98
C SER A 107 -10.73 -16.85 -15.03
N PRO A 108 -10.75 -17.47 -16.21
CA PRO A 108 -10.86 -18.93 -16.36
C PRO A 108 -9.76 -19.71 -15.63
N CYS A 109 -8.54 -19.20 -15.59
CA CYS A 109 -7.42 -19.89 -14.93
C CYS A 109 -7.51 -19.89 -13.39
N LEU A 110 -8.42 -19.09 -12.79
CA LEU A 110 -8.62 -19.00 -11.35
C LEU A 110 -9.88 -19.71 -10.86
N GLN A 111 -10.73 -20.23 -11.77
CA GLN A 111 -12.01 -20.85 -11.39
C GLN A 111 -11.84 -22.04 -10.44
N GLU A 112 -10.79 -22.82 -10.60
CA GLU A 112 -10.50 -24.00 -9.77
C GLU A 112 -10.19 -23.64 -8.30
N LEU A 113 -9.84 -22.37 -8.03
CA LEU A 113 -9.60 -21.90 -6.67
C LEU A 113 -10.87 -21.76 -5.85
N LYS A 114 -12.04 -21.73 -6.47
CA LYS A 114 -13.31 -21.61 -5.79
C LYS A 114 -13.70 -22.95 -5.12
N PRO A 115 -13.95 -22.96 -3.82
CA PRO A 115 -14.47 -24.15 -3.17
C PRO A 115 -15.92 -24.42 -3.62
N GLY A 116 -16.21 -25.67 -3.93
CA GLY A 116 -17.57 -26.09 -4.25
C GLY A 116 -18.48 -26.03 -3.02
N GLY A 117 -19.61 -25.33 -3.11
CA GLY A 117 -20.70 -25.39 -2.13
C GLY A 117 -20.55 -24.53 -0.87
N ILE A 118 -19.41 -23.90 -0.60
CA ILE A 118 -19.24 -23.01 0.55
C ILE A 118 -19.07 -21.58 0.02
N PRO A 119 -20.02 -20.67 0.31
CA PRO A 119 -19.86 -19.26 -0.12
C PRO A 119 -18.75 -18.59 0.68
N TRP A 120 -17.89 -17.84 0.00
CA TRP A 120 -16.90 -17.00 0.64
C TRP A 120 -17.57 -15.93 1.52
N ARG A 121 -16.99 -15.68 2.68
CA ARG A 121 -17.39 -14.55 3.52
C ARG A 121 -16.91 -13.24 2.92
N LYS A 122 -17.51 -12.12 3.32
CA LYS A 122 -17.15 -10.78 2.78
C LYS A 122 -15.67 -10.40 2.97
N THR A 123 -15.05 -10.89 4.04
CA THR A 123 -13.67 -10.56 4.44
C THR A 123 -12.75 -11.78 4.59
N TYR A 124 -13.21 -12.97 4.15
CA TYR A 124 -12.43 -14.19 4.27
C TYR A 124 -12.71 -15.14 3.10
N PHE A 125 -11.65 -15.46 2.37
CA PHE A 125 -11.66 -16.46 1.30
C PHE A 125 -10.74 -17.62 1.66
N GLU A 126 -11.25 -18.81 1.51
CA GLU A 126 -10.48 -20.05 1.58
C GLU A 126 -10.52 -20.71 0.20
N PHE A 127 -9.35 -21.10 -0.29
CA PHE A 127 -9.18 -21.61 -1.64
C PHE A 127 -9.01 -23.12 -1.63
N THR A 128 -9.34 -23.79 -2.74
CA THR A 128 -9.20 -25.24 -2.90
C THR A 128 -7.77 -25.74 -2.74
N ASN A 129 -6.77 -24.90 -3.00
CA ASN A 129 -5.36 -25.20 -2.82
C ASN A 129 -4.86 -25.03 -1.37
N GLY A 130 -5.77 -24.79 -0.40
CA GLY A 130 -5.47 -24.60 1.03
C GLY A 130 -5.00 -23.18 1.40
N SER A 131 -4.82 -22.28 0.45
CA SER A 131 -4.49 -20.88 0.73
C SER A 131 -5.70 -20.12 1.29
N ARG A 132 -5.44 -19.02 1.99
CA ARG A 132 -6.49 -18.18 2.61
C ARG A 132 -6.12 -16.71 2.46
N ILE A 133 -7.13 -15.89 2.15
CA ILE A 133 -7.03 -14.44 2.24
C ILE A 133 -8.03 -13.95 3.27
N MET A 134 -7.54 -13.21 4.26
CA MET A 134 -8.36 -12.52 5.25
C MET A 134 -8.07 -11.04 5.20
N ALA A 135 -9.10 -10.21 5.15
CA ALA A 135 -8.95 -8.77 5.16
C ALA A 135 -9.60 -8.16 6.41
N LYS A 136 -8.94 -7.19 7.02
CA LYS A 136 -9.37 -6.48 8.23
C LYS A 136 -9.04 -4.99 8.14
N SER A 137 -9.82 -4.20 8.85
CA SER A 137 -9.44 -2.81 9.12
C SER A 137 -8.47 -2.72 10.31
N VAL A 138 -7.71 -1.64 10.33
CA VAL A 138 -6.86 -1.29 11.47
C VAL A 138 -7.69 -1.25 12.77
N GLY A 139 -7.12 -1.72 13.86
CA GLY A 139 -7.82 -1.86 15.15
C GLY A 139 -8.64 -3.15 15.28
N GLY A 140 -8.85 -3.92 14.20
CA GLY A 140 -9.50 -5.23 14.27
C GLY A 140 -8.68 -6.26 15.04
N GLY A 141 -9.33 -7.11 15.83
CA GLY A 141 -8.66 -8.17 16.60
C GLY A 141 -7.96 -9.19 15.69
N THR A 142 -6.67 -9.42 15.94
CA THR A 142 -5.81 -10.30 15.14
C THR A 142 -5.27 -11.50 15.92
N ARG A 143 -5.59 -11.60 17.20
CA ARG A 143 -5.09 -12.67 18.07
C ARG A 143 -5.50 -14.05 17.55
N GLY A 144 -4.54 -14.98 17.55
CA GLY A 144 -4.75 -16.36 17.09
C GLY A 144 -4.55 -16.59 15.59
N PHE A 145 -4.25 -15.54 14.83
CA PHE A 145 -3.84 -15.65 13.43
C PHE A 145 -2.33 -15.50 13.32
N HIS A 146 -1.71 -16.34 12.51
CA HIS A 146 -0.27 -16.30 12.24
C HIS A 146 -0.09 -16.34 10.72
N PRO A 147 -0.30 -15.19 10.02
CA PRO A 147 -0.18 -15.15 8.56
C PRO A 147 1.26 -15.33 8.12
N ASP A 148 1.43 -16.00 6.99
CA ASP A 148 2.70 -16.04 6.28
C ASP A 148 3.04 -14.70 5.64
N ILE A 149 2.00 -13.97 5.23
CA ILE A 149 2.13 -12.71 4.49
C ILE A 149 1.10 -11.71 5.04
N VAL A 150 1.59 -10.51 5.35
CA VAL A 150 0.76 -9.36 5.67
C VAL A 150 0.94 -8.31 4.59
N LEU A 151 -0.19 -7.81 4.09
CA LEU A 151 -0.26 -6.68 3.15
C LEU A 151 -1.03 -5.53 3.81
N CYS A 152 -0.43 -4.35 3.84
CA CYS A 152 -1.04 -3.14 4.36
C CYS A 152 -1.23 -2.14 3.23
N ASP A 153 -2.48 -1.75 2.95
CA ASP A 153 -2.82 -0.75 1.94
C ASP A 153 -3.46 0.47 2.61
N ASP A 154 -2.76 1.61 2.54
CA ASP A 154 -3.18 2.89 3.11
C ASP A 154 -3.68 2.78 4.56
N ILE A 155 -2.87 2.19 5.44
CA ILE A 155 -3.24 1.95 6.85
C ILE A 155 -3.16 3.19 7.74
N LEU A 156 -2.56 4.29 7.26
CA LEU A 156 -2.54 5.55 7.98
C LEU A 156 -3.88 6.26 7.84
N TRP A 157 -4.39 6.78 8.95
CA TRP A 157 -5.60 7.59 8.98
C TRP A 157 -5.40 8.78 9.93
N GLY A 158 -6.16 9.82 9.65
CA GLY A 158 -6.08 11.05 10.41
C GLY A 158 -4.88 11.93 10.05
N THR A 159 -4.93 13.15 10.54
CA THR A 159 -3.91 14.18 10.28
C THR A 159 -3.28 14.70 11.57
N THR A 160 -3.83 14.30 12.73
CA THR A 160 -3.33 14.73 14.03
C THR A 160 -2.20 13.83 14.52
N GLY A 161 -1.24 14.38 15.25
CA GLY A 161 -0.13 13.61 15.82
C GLY A 161 -0.60 12.42 16.68
N SER A 162 -1.73 12.56 17.38
CA SER A 162 -2.30 11.47 18.19
C SER A 162 -2.88 10.32 17.35
N GLU A 163 -3.46 10.60 16.18
CA GLU A 163 -3.97 9.57 15.26
C GLU A 163 -2.81 8.82 14.60
N LEU A 164 -1.79 9.55 14.14
CA LEU A 164 -0.59 8.95 13.58
C LEU A 164 0.15 8.07 14.61
N GLN A 165 0.22 8.50 15.88
CA GLN A 165 0.80 7.69 16.94
C GLN A 165 0.00 6.41 17.21
N ARG A 166 -1.34 6.48 17.22
CA ARG A 166 -2.18 5.28 17.36
C ARG A 166 -1.97 4.27 16.24
N ALA A 167 -1.74 4.73 15.00
CA ALA A 167 -1.40 3.85 13.89
C ALA A 167 -0.08 3.12 14.13
N ALA A 168 0.93 3.83 14.60
CA ALA A 168 2.23 3.25 14.94
C ALA A 168 2.13 2.27 16.12
N ASP A 169 1.41 2.63 17.19
CA ASP A 169 1.20 1.78 18.37
C ASP A 169 0.49 0.47 17.98
N TRP A 170 -0.53 0.56 17.13
CA TRP A 170 -1.22 -0.61 16.61
C TRP A 170 -0.29 -1.47 15.74
N PHE A 171 0.51 -0.85 14.88
CA PHE A 171 1.44 -1.55 14.01
C PHE A 171 2.45 -2.36 14.82
N TYR A 172 3.15 -1.71 15.75
CA TYR A 172 4.19 -2.37 16.57
C TYR A 172 3.60 -3.30 17.65
N GLY A 173 2.48 -2.92 18.25
CA GLY A 173 1.88 -3.66 19.36
C GLY A 173 0.95 -4.80 18.95
N VAL A 174 0.37 -4.75 17.76
CA VAL A 174 -0.66 -5.70 17.34
C VAL A 174 -0.28 -6.39 16.03
N LEU A 175 0.05 -5.63 14.96
CA LEU A 175 0.25 -6.21 13.64
C LEU A 175 1.57 -6.97 13.54
N LEU A 176 2.67 -6.34 13.91
CA LEU A 176 3.99 -6.96 13.78
C LEU A 176 4.15 -8.25 14.59
N PRO A 177 3.63 -8.36 15.84
CA PRO A 177 3.67 -9.60 16.61
C PRO A 177 2.80 -10.75 16.07
N VAL A 178 1.81 -10.46 15.22
CA VAL A 178 0.92 -11.48 14.63
C VAL A 178 1.60 -12.22 13.48
N LEU A 179 2.57 -11.57 12.83
CA LEU A 179 3.27 -12.14 11.69
C LEU A 179 4.04 -13.40 12.11
N HIS A 180 3.92 -14.46 11.29
CA HIS A 180 4.71 -15.67 11.50
C HIS A 180 6.22 -15.35 11.49
N HIS A 181 7.04 -16.06 12.28
CA HIS A 181 8.46 -15.76 12.43
C HIS A 181 9.26 -15.77 11.12
N THR A 182 8.80 -16.47 10.08
CA THR A 182 9.34 -16.43 8.71
C THR A 182 8.48 -15.58 7.78
N GLY A 183 7.43 -14.96 8.29
CA GLY A 183 6.44 -14.23 7.50
C GLY A 183 7.01 -12.97 6.86
N ARG A 184 6.31 -12.48 5.84
CA ARG A 184 6.66 -11.29 5.07
C ARG A 184 5.64 -10.20 5.31
N LEU A 185 6.11 -8.96 5.42
CA LEU A 185 5.26 -7.79 5.57
C LEU A 185 5.51 -6.80 4.46
N MET A 186 4.44 -6.45 3.78
CA MET A 186 4.44 -5.57 2.62
C MET A 186 3.48 -4.42 2.90
N MET A 187 3.93 -3.20 2.71
CA MET A 187 3.14 -2.00 2.96
C MET A 187 3.13 -1.11 1.74
N VAL A 188 2.00 -0.46 1.50
CA VAL A 188 1.91 0.60 0.51
C VAL A 188 1.02 1.71 1.02
N GLY A 189 1.34 2.94 0.67
CA GLY A 189 0.53 4.09 1.02
C GLY A 189 1.15 5.42 0.62
N THR A 190 0.50 6.49 1.05
CA THR A 190 0.95 7.86 0.84
C THR A 190 1.41 8.44 2.17
N PRO A 191 2.60 9.05 2.28
CA PRO A 191 3.10 9.62 3.53
C PRO A 191 2.27 10.86 3.94
N PHE A 192 2.07 11.02 5.24
CA PHE A 192 1.30 12.14 5.81
C PHE A 192 2.19 13.18 6.49
N SER A 193 3.15 12.71 7.29
CA SER A 193 3.95 13.55 8.17
C SER A 193 5.37 13.00 8.29
N TYR A 194 6.32 13.87 8.61
CA TYR A 194 7.72 13.50 8.90
C TYR A 194 7.87 12.60 10.14
N ASN A 195 6.80 12.42 10.92
CA ASN A 195 6.78 11.58 12.12
C ASN A 195 5.76 10.44 12.03
N ASP A 196 5.18 10.18 10.85
CA ASP A 196 4.26 9.07 10.66
C ASP A 196 4.96 7.70 10.71
N LEU A 197 4.18 6.64 10.60
CA LEU A 197 4.71 5.28 10.62
C LEU A 197 5.72 5.03 9.50
N TYR A 198 5.49 5.55 8.27
CA TYR A 198 6.42 5.34 7.15
C TYR A 198 7.78 5.98 7.43
N ALA A 199 7.78 7.20 8.00
CA ALA A 199 9.01 7.88 8.42
C ALA A 199 9.74 7.18 9.58
N GLN A 200 8.99 6.49 10.46
CA GLN A 200 9.58 5.64 11.50
C GLN A 200 10.24 4.40 10.89
N LEU A 201 9.58 3.74 9.94
CA LEU A 201 10.11 2.55 9.26
C LEU A 201 11.37 2.85 8.46
N GLU A 202 11.48 4.02 7.83
CA GLU A 202 12.70 4.46 7.12
C GLU A 202 13.95 4.52 8.03
N LYS A 203 13.75 4.76 9.33
CA LYS A 203 14.84 4.82 10.32
C LYS A 203 15.27 3.45 10.82
N THR A 204 14.54 2.39 10.44
CA THR A 204 14.87 1.03 10.86
C THR A 204 15.73 0.34 9.78
N GLU A 205 16.70 -0.44 10.18
CA GLU A 205 17.51 -1.28 9.26
C GLU A 205 16.72 -2.49 8.73
N THR A 206 15.54 -2.74 9.26
CA THR A 206 14.75 -3.95 8.98
C THR A 206 13.85 -3.79 7.76
N PHE A 207 13.38 -2.57 7.49
CA PHE A 207 12.48 -2.28 6.38
C PHE A 207 13.23 -1.66 5.21
N GLN A 208 13.02 -2.22 4.02
CA GLN A 208 13.33 -1.51 2.78
C GLN A 208 12.16 -0.59 2.47
N VAL A 209 12.40 0.72 2.53
CA VAL A 209 11.40 1.74 2.24
C VAL A 209 11.78 2.48 0.96
N GLU A 210 10.87 2.54 0.01
CA GLU A 210 11.09 3.20 -1.27
C GLU A 210 9.98 4.22 -1.55
N THR A 211 10.34 5.33 -2.21
CA THR A 211 9.42 6.43 -2.50
C THR A 211 9.33 6.66 -4.00
N TYR A 212 8.09 6.73 -4.51
CA TYR A 212 7.75 6.88 -5.92
C TYR A 212 6.81 8.08 -6.10
N PRO A 213 7.33 9.30 -6.21
CA PRO A 213 6.53 10.49 -6.49
C PRO A 213 6.03 10.46 -7.93
N ALA A 214 4.90 11.13 -8.23
CA ALA A 214 4.34 11.23 -9.58
C ALA A 214 5.28 11.96 -10.55
N ILE A 215 6.12 12.83 -10.04
CA ILE A 215 7.19 13.53 -10.79
C ILE A 215 8.47 13.30 -9.99
N ASP A 216 9.49 12.76 -10.64
CA ASP A 216 10.77 12.49 -10.00
C ASP A 216 11.64 13.75 -9.88
N LYS A 217 12.86 13.60 -9.38
CA LYS A 217 13.81 14.72 -9.18
C LYS A 217 14.35 15.28 -10.49
N GLU A 218 14.32 14.49 -11.53
CA GLU A 218 14.71 14.84 -12.90
C GLU A 218 13.58 15.56 -13.65
N GLY A 219 12.38 15.60 -13.08
CA GLY A 219 11.18 16.24 -13.65
C GLY A 219 10.38 15.31 -14.56
N GLU A 220 10.66 14.01 -14.56
CA GLU A 220 9.97 13.03 -15.38
C GLU A 220 8.74 12.44 -14.66
N ALA A 221 7.69 12.13 -15.43
CA ALA A 221 6.49 11.53 -14.88
C ALA A 221 6.71 10.03 -14.57
N LEU A 222 6.28 9.56 -13.41
CA LEU A 222 6.38 8.16 -12.98
C LEU A 222 5.64 7.19 -13.90
N TRP A 223 4.51 7.62 -14.44
CA TRP A 223 3.67 6.82 -15.36
C TRP A 223 3.15 7.69 -16.51
N PRO A 224 4.03 8.06 -17.47
CA PRO A 224 3.67 9.04 -18.51
C PRO A 224 2.50 8.61 -19.40
N GLU A 225 2.28 7.31 -19.61
CA GLU A 225 1.18 6.79 -20.41
C GLU A 225 -0.19 7.02 -19.76
N ARG A 226 -0.25 7.14 -18.45
CA ARG A 226 -1.48 7.38 -17.68
C ARG A 226 -1.55 8.79 -17.10
N TRP A 227 -0.42 9.32 -16.65
CA TRP A 227 -0.26 10.61 -16.03
C TRP A 227 0.86 11.38 -16.70
N SER A 228 0.55 12.04 -17.85
CA SER A 228 1.53 12.92 -18.48
C SER A 228 1.83 14.13 -17.58
N LEU A 229 2.94 14.82 -17.83
CA LEU A 229 3.29 16.03 -17.08
C LEU A 229 2.20 17.10 -17.18
N GLU A 230 1.54 17.22 -18.35
CA GLU A 230 0.44 18.15 -18.54
C GLU A 230 -0.78 17.78 -17.66
N ALA A 231 -1.11 16.49 -17.57
CA ALA A 231 -2.19 16.01 -16.71
C ALA A 231 -1.89 16.23 -15.22
N LEU A 232 -0.63 16.04 -14.83
CA LEU A 232 -0.17 16.31 -13.47
C LEU A 232 -0.18 17.81 -13.14
N ASP A 233 0.17 18.66 -14.09
CA ASP A 233 0.12 20.11 -13.92
C ASP A 233 -1.33 20.62 -13.81
N GLN A 234 -2.24 20.10 -14.63
CA GLN A 234 -3.67 20.37 -14.47
C GLN A 234 -4.20 19.93 -13.11
N ARG A 235 -3.75 18.77 -12.62
CA ARG A 235 -4.09 18.29 -11.28
C ARG A 235 -3.56 19.22 -10.20
N ARG A 236 -2.34 19.70 -10.34
CA ARG A 236 -1.70 20.68 -9.44
C ARG A 236 -2.50 21.97 -9.36
N MET A 237 -2.98 22.48 -10.50
CA MET A 237 -3.82 23.67 -10.55
C MET A 237 -5.21 23.47 -9.93
N SER A 238 -5.72 22.24 -9.87
CA SER A 238 -7.06 21.91 -9.39
C SER A 238 -7.17 21.71 -7.86
N MET A 239 -6.06 21.78 -7.12
CA MET A 239 -6.04 21.53 -5.68
C MET A 239 -5.02 22.43 -4.96
N PRO A 240 -5.13 22.60 -3.63
CA PRO A 240 -4.11 23.32 -2.87
C PRO A 240 -2.72 22.69 -3.02
N ALA A 241 -1.69 23.53 -3.17
CA ALA A 241 -0.32 23.09 -3.39
C ALA A 241 0.18 22.07 -2.35
N ILE A 242 -0.17 22.30 -1.08
CA ILE A 242 0.13 21.40 0.04
C ILE A 242 -0.43 19.98 -0.21
N GLN A 243 -1.67 19.88 -0.69
CA GLN A 243 -2.28 18.58 -0.96
C GLN A 243 -1.64 17.90 -2.15
N PHE A 244 -1.30 18.64 -3.22
CA PHE A 244 -0.57 18.08 -4.35
C PHE A 244 0.80 17.55 -3.93
N THR A 245 1.55 18.31 -3.16
CA THR A 245 2.88 17.93 -2.65
C THR A 245 2.79 16.61 -1.86
N ARG A 246 1.82 16.48 -0.96
CA ARG A 246 1.63 15.25 -0.18
C ARG A 246 1.16 14.06 -1.03
N GLU A 247 0.07 14.25 -1.79
CA GLU A 247 -0.61 13.15 -2.47
C GLU A 247 0.11 12.69 -3.76
N TYR A 248 0.80 13.61 -4.44
CA TYR A 248 1.44 13.33 -5.74
C TYR A 248 2.97 13.33 -5.67
N LEU A 249 3.59 14.20 -4.87
CA LEU A 249 5.04 14.20 -4.73
C LEU A 249 5.55 13.33 -3.57
N CYS A 250 4.64 12.73 -2.80
CA CYS A 250 4.99 11.89 -1.63
C CYS A 250 5.87 12.63 -0.60
N GLU A 251 5.78 13.94 -0.54
CA GLU A 251 6.49 14.75 0.42
C GLU A 251 5.60 14.99 1.65
N PRO A 252 5.99 14.48 2.83
CA PRO A 252 5.24 14.71 4.06
C PRO A 252 5.31 16.18 4.45
N ILE A 253 4.29 16.65 5.17
CA ILE A 253 4.17 18.04 5.56
C ILE A 253 4.30 18.14 7.08
N HIS A 254 5.00 19.17 7.57
CA HIS A 254 5.00 19.50 8.99
C HIS A 254 3.65 20.09 9.40
N ASP A 255 3.07 19.62 10.51
CA ASP A 255 1.83 20.16 11.06
C ASP A 255 1.89 21.70 11.29
N VAL A 256 3.08 22.20 11.61
CA VAL A 256 3.34 23.62 11.77
C VAL A 256 3.44 24.37 10.43
N ALA A 257 3.96 23.73 9.38
CA ALA A 257 4.08 24.33 8.06
C ALA A 257 2.74 24.47 7.33
N SER A 258 1.70 23.72 7.75
CA SER A 258 0.35 23.90 7.24
C SER A 258 -0.29 25.24 7.66
N MET A 259 0.14 25.82 8.79
CA MET A 259 -0.31 27.14 9.24
C MET A 259 0.59 28.30 8.77
N PHE A 260 1.89 28.03 8.65
CA PHE A 260 2.87 29.07 8.27
C PHE A 260 3.87 28.51 7.24
N PRO A 261 3.89 29.02 6.00
CA PRO A 261 4.92 28.67 5.02
C PRO A 261 6.32 28.85 5.61
N MET A 262 7.22 27.89 5.37
CA MET A 262 8.59 27.94 5.91
C MET A 262 9.32 29.25 5.56
N GLU A 263 9.07 29.79 4.36
CA GLU A 263 9.61 31.08 3.96
C GLU A 263 9.17 32.24 4.87
N LEU A 264 7.95 32.19 5.41
CA LEU A 264 7.48 33.19 6.37
C LEU A 264 8.06 32.94 7.76
N LEU A 265 8.27 31.69 8.15
CA LEU A 265 8.92 31.34 9.42
C LEU A 265 10.40 31.73 9.41
N GLU A 266 11.09 31.50 8.29
CA GLU A 266 12.50 31.93 8.14
C GLU A 266 12.63 33.46 8.10
N LYS A 267 11.71 34.18 7.43
CA LYS A 267 11.68 35.65 7.46
C LYS A 267 11.29 36.21 8.83
N ALA A 268 10.49 35.50 9.60
CA ALA A 268 10.10 35.88 10.96
C ALA A 268 11.12 35.46 12.01
N ARG A 269 12.12 34.66 11.65
CA ARG A 269 13.16 34.22 12.57
C ARG A 269 14.11 35.37 12.88
N ASP A 270 13.89 35.98 14.05
CA ASP A 270 14.81 36.95 14.61
C ASP A 270 15.98 36.21 15.27
N HIS A 271 17.15 36.30 14.64
CA HIS A 271 18.37 35.66 15.13
C HIS A 271 18.93 36.31 16.40
N ASP A 272 18.46 37.50 16.75
CA ASP A 272 18.90 38.26 17.90
C ASP A 272 17.96 38.13 19.12
N LEU A 273 16.81 37.43 18.95
CA LEU A 273 15.89 37.15 20.03
C LEU A 273 16.52 36.19 21.04
N LYS A 274 16.96 36.73 22.17
CA LYS A 274 17.32 35.92 23.34
C LYS A 274 16.07 35.29 23.90
N ILE A 275 16.07 33.95 24.05
CA ILE A 275 15.05 33.23 24.81
C ILE A 275 15.12 33.79 26.23
N LEU A 276 14.11 34.56 26.64
CA LEU A 276 13.95 34.96 28.03
C LEU A 276 13.64 33.67 28.81
N ASP A 277 14.59 33.21 29.57
CA ASP A 277 14.42 32.11 30.49
C ASP A 277 13.34 32.47 31.51
N HIS A 278 12.24 31.72 31.54
CA HIS A 278 11.12 31.97 32.44
C HIS A 278 11.46 31.74 33.92
N ALA A 279 12.70 31.41 34.24
CA ALA A 279 13.21 31.16 35.59
C ALA A 279 13.48 32.43 36.39
N GLU A 280 13.47 33.63 35.81
CA GLU A 280 13.73 34.89 36.53
C GLU A 280 12.51 35.84 36.57
N ARG A 281 11.32 35.31 36.80
CA ARG A 281 10.24 36.13 37.32
C ARG A 281 10.16 35.92 38.82
N ASP A 282 10.97 36.68 39.55
CA ASP A 282 10.76 36.92 40.97
C ASP A 282 9.38 37.58 41.16
N PHE A 283 8.46 36.80 41.70
CA PHE A 283 7.23 37.33 42.27
C PHE A 283 7.57 37.95 43.66
N ASN A 284 8.29 39.05 43.65
CA ASN A 284 8.35 39.97 44.78
C ASN A 284 7.82 41.28 44.27
N GLU A 285 6.54 41.56 44.64
CA GLU A 285 6.08 42.85 45.14
C GLU A 285 4.56 42.85 45.25
N GLU A 286 4.16 43.00 46.55
CA GLU A 286 2.92 43.44 47.16
C GLU A 286 1.62 42.65 47.00
#